data_a59d8a99263175e6b2ec1976b64917c2
#
_entry.id   a59d8a99263175e6b2ec1976b64917c2
#
_cell.length_a   1.000
_cell.length_b   1.000
_cell.length_c   1.000
_cell.angle_alpha   90.00
_cell.angle_beta   90.00
_cell.angle_gamma   90.00
#
_symmetry.space_group_name_H-M   'P 1'
#
loop_
_entity.id
_entity.type
_entity.pdbx_description
1 polymer ?
#
loop_
_entity_poly.entity_id
_entity_poly.type
_entity_poly.pdbx_seq_one_letter_code
_entity_poly.pdbx_strand_id
1 'polypeptide(L)'
;MRGGTSKGVFFVDTDLPQDPTLRDRLLMRIMGSPDPYGKQIDGMGAATSSTSKVVILSRTSRSDSDIAYRFGQVAIDSPHIDWSGNCGNLTTAVAPLAISLGLVKAPAEGIATVRMWQANLGKRIIAHVTMQAGEVVEAGDFELDGVTFAAAEIRLEFLEPGGGGEADQGDVAMLPSGRVLDLLDIPGLGTVELTLLNAGNPTVFIAAQALGLTGTELQSDINSRPELLARLEAVRAHGAVAMGIASSVEDASRHHRVVPRLCFVAPAQDYQASNGRPVSASSIAFNARIISVGQLHHAMTGTGAIALSVAAALPGSVVNRVLKPDTETTHLVFGHPSGTLAVGAHLSQRDGQWTVERSVMSRSARRLMQGWVFACV
;
A
#
# COMPACT_ATOMS: atom_id res chain seq x y z
N MET A 1 2.71 4.80 15.57
CA MET A 1 2.58 3.33 15.53
C MET A 1 3.34 2.72 14.37
N ARG A 2 3.70 1.44 14.43
CA ARG A 2 4.03 0.62 13.29
C ARG A 2 2.76 -0.11 12.84
N GLY A 3 2.51 -0.14 11.55
CA GLY A 3 1.51 -1.00 10.92
C GLY A 3 2.14 -1.66 9.70
N GLY A 4 2.08 -3.00 9.60
CA GLY A 4 2.83 -3.73 8.59
C GLY A 4 4.29 -3.30 8.55
N THR A 5 4.84 -3.06 7.35
CA THR A 5 6.21 -2.59 7.13
C THR A 5 6.31 -1.05 7.05
N SER A 6 5.39 -0.31 7.65
CA SER A 6 5.41 1.16 7.70
C SER A 6 5.30 1.67 9.14
N LYS A 7 5.82 2.87 9.38
CA LYS A 7 5.67 3.64 10.60
C LYS A 7 4.98 4.97 10.28
N GLY A 8 4.06 5.42 11.15
CA GLY A 8 3.40 6.70 11.02
C GLY A 8 2.95 7.25 12.36
N VAL A 9 2.58 8.53 12.36
CA VAL A 9 1.97 9.21 13.50
C VAL A 9 0.45 9.20 13.33
N PHE A 10 -0.23 8.80 14.37
CA PHE A 10 -1.69 8.66 14.40
C PHE A 10 -2.29 9.72 15.30
N PHE A 11 -3.35 10.34 14.84
CA PHE A 11 -4.11 11.38 15.54
C PHE A 11 -5.58 11.02 15.61
N VAL A 12 -6.29 11.57 16.58
CA VAL A 12 -7.75 11.65 16.56
C VAL A 12 -8.12 13.01 15.98
N ASP A 13 -9.13 13.08 15.14
CA ASP A 13 -9.56 14.30 14.44
C ASP A 13 -9.90 15.46 15.38
N THR A 14 -10.42 15.15 16.57
CA THR A 14 -10.73 16.13 17.62
C THR A 14 -9.49 16.84 18.18
N ASP A 15 -8.32 16.26 18.03
CA ASP A 15 -7.04 16.83 18.51
C ASP A 15 -6.36 17.73 17.47
N LEU A 16 -6.96 17.86 16.29
CA LEU A 16 -6.39 18.60 15.16
C LEU A 16 -7.24 19.81 14.77
N PRO A 17 -6.64 20.87 14.20
CA PRO A 17 -7.38 21.99 13.62
C PRO A 17 -8.41 21.50 12.58
N GLN A 18 -9.59 22.11 12.61
CA GLN A 18 -10.63 21.80 11.63
C GLN A 18 -10.34 22.41 10.26
N ASP A 19 -9.64 23.56 10.23
CA ASP A 19 -9.16 24.15 8.99
C ASP A 19 -8.11 23.25 8.32
N PRO A 20 -8.33 22.80 7.06
CA PRO A 20 -7.43 21.88 6.39
C PRO A 20 -6.03 22.43 6.19
N THR A 21 -5.91 23.74 5.95
CA THR A 21 -4.60 24.38 5.70
C THR A 21 -3.77 24.43 6.98
N LEU A 22 -4.39 24.80 8.09
CA LEU A 22 -3.72 24.81 9.41
C LEU A 22 -3.37 23.39 9.85
N ARG A 23 -4.28 22.45 9.66
CA ARG A 23 -4.05 21.05 9.96
C ARG A 23 -2.85 20.51 9.18
N ASP A 24 -2.81 20.72 7.89
CA ASP A 24 -1.75 20.17 7.04
C ASP A 24 -0.39 20.83 7.36
N ARG A 25 -0.37 22.13 7.66
CA ARG A 25 0.85 22.82 8.16
C ARG A 25 1.34 22.22 9.47
N LEU A 26 0.43 21.98 10.44
CA LEU A 26 0.75 21.36 11.71
C LEU A 26 1.31 19.96 11.51
N LEU A 27 0.66 19.12 10.71
CA LEU A 27 1.10 17.75 10.43
C LEU A 27 2.47 17.71 9.74
N MET A 28 2.72 18.59 8.77
CA MET A 28 4.04 18.72 8.15
C MET A 28 5.10 19.12 9.18
N ARG A 29 4.81 20.10 10.03
CA ARG A 29 5.75 20.53 11.08
C ARG A 29 6.06 19.39 12.06
N ILE A 30 5.06 18.63 12.49
CA ILE A 30 5.23 17.44 13.34
C ILE A 30 6.12 16.40 12.67
N MET A 31 5.98 16.22 11.36
CA MET A 31 6.77 15.23 10.61
C MET A 31 8.20 15.71 10.30
N GLY A 32 8.49 17.01 10.48
CA GLY A 32 9.76 17.62 10.10
C GLY A 32 9.87 17.85 8.60
N SER A 33 8.77 18.31 7.97
CA SER A 33 8.69 18.56 6.53
C SER A 33 8.21 20.00 6.25
N PRO A 34 8.66 20.64 5.13
CA PRO A 34 9.68 20.12 4.20
C PRO A 34 11.09 20.19 4.80
N ASP A 35 11.90 19.19 4.55
CA ASP A 35 13.28 19.14 4.99
C ASP A 35 14.24 19.11 3.79
N PRO A 36 14.97 20.19 3.50
CA PRO A 36 15.92 20.23 2.38
C PRO A 36 17.11 19.28 2.57
N TYR A 37 17.37 18.81 3.78
CA TYR A 37 18.43 17.84 4.07
C TYR A 37 17.96 16.40 3.90
N GLY A 38 16.65 16.16 3.73
CA GLY A 38 16.07 14.83 3.55
C GLY A 38 16.28 13.88 4.72
N LYS A 39 16.27 14.38 5.96
CA LYS A 39 16.51 13.59 7.19
C LYS A 39 15.34 13.64 8.16
N GLN A 40 14.49 14.66 8.09
CA GLN A 40 13.38 14.90 9.03
C GLN A 40 13.82 14.89 10.51
N ILE A 41 15.01 15.43 10.79
CA ILE A 41 15.62 15.43 12.14
C ILE A 41 14.75 16.21 13.13
N ASP A 42 14.14 17.31 12.70
CA ASP A 42 13.28 18.16 13.53
C ASP A 42 11.80 17.72 13.44
N GLY A 43 11.55 16.42 13.49
CA GLY A 43 10.20 15.86 13.43
C GLY A 43 10.13 14.36 13.73
N MET A 44 8.92 13.82 13.61
CA MET A 44 8.61 12.40 13.86
C MET A 44 8.83 11.50 12.64
N GLY A 45 9.10 12.07 11.48
CA GLY A 45 9.45 11.33 10.27
C GLY A 45 10.81 10.64 10.38
N ALA A 46 11.15 9.82 9.39
CA ALA A 46 12.47 9.19 9.27
C ALA A 46 12.87 9.06 7.79
N ALA A 47 12.55 10.07 7.00
CA ALA A 47 13.07 10.36 5.66
C ALA A 47 12.91 9.23 4.63
N THR A 48 11.89 8.39 4.76
CA THR A 48 11.51 7.42 3.73
C THR A 48 10.00 7.44 3.49
N SER A 49 9.58 6.96 2.32
CA SER A 49 8.15 6.81 2.02
C SER A 49 7.42 5.88 2.99
N SER A 50 8.14 4.98 3.67
CA SER A 50 7.60 4.06 4.68
C SER A 50 7.42 4.69 6.06
N THR A 51 8.04 5.85 6.31
CA THR A 51 8.14 6.46 7.66
C THR A 51 7.66 7.91 7.72
N SER A 52 7.38 8.55 6.59
CA SER A 52 6.86 9.92 6.51
C SER A 52 5.35 9.89 6.25
N LYS A 53 4.57 9.49 7.26
CA LYS A 53 3.14 9.19 7.13
C LYS A 53 2.35 9.64 8.34
N VAL A 54 1.12 10.10 8.09
CA VAL A 54 0.15 10.43 9.13
C VAL A 54 -1.17 9.67 8.90
N VAL A 55 -1.87 9.36 9.97
CA VAL A 55 -3.21 8.79 9.94
C VAL A 55 -4.10 9.57 10.91
N ILE A 56 -5.29 9.93 10.47
CA ILE A 56 -6.28 10.62 11.30
C ILE A 56 -7.48 9.70 11.47
N LEU A 57 -7.77 9.32 12.73
CA LEU A 57 -8.96 8.55 13.10
C LEU A 57 -10.10 9.51 13.40
N SER A 58 -11.29 9.17 12.96
CA SER A 58 -12.53 9.90 13.28
C SER A 58 -13.68 8.95 13.57
N ARG A 59 -14.58 9.37 14.47
CA ARG A 59 -15.87 8.69 14.61
C ARG A 59 -16.63 8.76 13.30
N THR A 60 -17.49 7.79 13.05
CA THR A 60 -18.30 7.75 11.84
C THR A 60 -19.78 7.66 12.18
N SER A 61 -20.62 8.29 11.36
CA SER A 61 -22.08 8.14 11.42
C SER A 61 -22.59 7.03 10.49
N ARG A 62 -21.70 6.38 9.74
CA ARG A 62 -22.06 5.30 8.83
C ARG A 62 -22.50 4.06 9.62
N SER A 63 -23.60 3.45 9.20
CA SER A 63 -24.13 2.22 9.80
C SER A 63 -23.30 0.96 9.45
N ASP A 64 -22.51 1.03 8.37
CA ASP A 64 -21.67 -0.06 7.85
C ASP A 64 -20.22 -0.01 8.33
N SER A 65 -19.87 0.94 9.20
CA SER A 65 -18.51 1.14 9.69
C SER A 65 -18.51 1.57 11.17
N ASP A 66 -17.50 1.12 11.90
CA ASP A 66 -17.33 1.38 13.34
C ASP A 66 -16.38 2.56 13.58
N ILE A 67 -15.46 2.81 12.65
CA ILE A 67 -14.48 3.91 12.68
C ILE A 67 -14.18 4.36 11.26
N ALA A 68 -13.92 5.66 11.08
CA ALA A 68 -13.38 6.20 9.85
C ALA A 68 -11.91 6.61 10.03
N TYR A 69 -11.13 6.62 8.96
CA TYR A 69 -9.77 7.15 8.99
C TYR A 69 -9.36 7.74 7.64
N ARG A 70 -8.45 8.71 7.71
CA ARG A 70 -7.73 9.26 6.56
C ARG A 70 -6.25 8.97 6.67
N PHE A 71 -5.63 8.73 5.54
CA PHE A 71 -4.19 8.53 5.41
C PHE A 71 -3.57 9.69 4.64
N GLY A 72 -2.46 10.26 5.14
CA GLY A 72 -1.65 11.27 4.45
C GLY A 72 -0.21 10.80 4.26
N GLN A 73 0.28 10.85 3.02
CA GLN A 73 1.70 10.71 2.70
C GLN A 73 2.34 12.09 2.76
N VAL A 74 3.17 12.31 3.78
CA VAL A 74 3.86 13.59 3.92
C VAL A 74 5.12 13.57 3.04
N ALA A 75 5.22 14.54 2.13
CA ALA A 75 6.43 14.72 1.34
C ALA A 75 7.60 15.11 2.25
N ILE A 76 8.80 14.62 1.94
CA ILE A 76 9.98 14.86 2.78
C ILE A 76 10.57 16.26 2.49
N ASP A 77 10.69 16.58 1.20
CA ASP A 77 11.44 17.71 0.64
C ASP A 77 10.56 18.87 0.14
N SER A 78 9.25 18.71 0.18
CA SER A 78 8.30 19.71 -0.32
C SER A 78 7.13 19.90 0.65
N PRO A 79 6.48 21.12 0.66
CA PRO A 79 5.41 21.45 1.58
C PRO A 79 4.07 20.87 1.13
N HIS A 80 3.96 19.54 1.09
CA HIS A 80 2.79 18.83 0.59
C HIS A 80 2.48 17.58 1.39
N ILE A 81 1.18 17.33 1.62
CA ILE A 81 0.65 16.05 2.09
C ILE A 81 -0.28 15.51 1.00
N ASP A 82 0.06 14.34 0.48
CA ASP A 82 -0.79 13.67 -0.49
C ASP A 82 -1.86 12.84 0.23
N TRP A 83 -3.12 13.23 0.04
CA TRP A 83 -4.30 12.58 0.58
C TRP A 83 -5.03 11.70 -0.46
N SER A 84 -4.49 11.52 -1.66
CA SER A 84 -5.16 10.81 -2.76
C SER A 84 -5.17 9.28 -2.64
N GLY A 85 -4.34 8.73 -1.75
CA GLY A 85 -4.16 7.29 -1.64
C GLY A 85 -4.50 6.69 -0.28
N ASN A 86 -4.21 5.40 -0.12
CA ASN A 86 -4.24 4.69 1.16
C ASN A 86 -2.90 4.00 1.43
N CYS A 87 -2.64 3.71 2.70
CA CYS A 87 -1.52 2.89 3.15
C CYS A 87 -2.04 1.60 3.79
N GLY A 88 -2.15 0.52 3.03
CA GLY A 88 -2.60 -0.78 3.54
C GLY A 88 -1.74 -1.32 4.71
N ASN A 89 -0.48 -0.90 4.82
CA ASN A 89 0.35 -1.20 5.98
C ASN A 89 -0.16 -0.48 7.24
N LEU A 90 -0.35 0.85 7.20
CA LEU A 90 -0.83 1.59 8.37
C LEU A 90 -2.31 1.32 8.69
N THR A 91 -3.11 0.91 7.70
CA THR A 91 -4.49 0.42 7.91
C THR A 91 -4.55 -0.65 9.01
N THR A 92 -3.53 -1.52 9.09
CA THR A 92 -3.43 -2.57 10.11
C THR A 92 -3.45 -2.01 11.54
N ALA A 93 -2.93 -0.81 11.74
CA ALA A 93 -2.84 -0.19 13.07
C ALA A 93 -4.10 0.60 13.47
N VAL A 94 -5.04 0.82 12.53
CA VAL A 94 -6.24 1.64 12.78
C VAL A 94 -7.16 0.99 13.80
N ALA A 95 -7.56 -0.28 13.56
CA ALA A 95 -8.47 -1.00 14.45
C ALA A 95 -7.90 -1.20 15.87
N PRO A 96 -6.66 -1.71 16.04
CA PRO A 96 -6.04 -1.82 17.38
C PRO A 96 -6.01 -0.49 18.13
N LEU A 97 -5.65 0.60 17.45
CA LEU A 97 -5.62 1.92 18.09
C LEU A 97 -7.01 2.41 18.44
N ALA A 98 -7.99 2.25 17.56
CA ALA A 98 -9.35 2.68 17.81
C ALA A 98 -9.98 1.95 19.02
N ILE A 99 -9.69 0.66 19.18
CA ILE A 99 -10.09 -0.11 20.36
C ILE A 99 -9.37 0.43 21.61
N SER A 100 -8.05 0.55 21.57
CA SER A 100 -7.24 1.01 22.71
C SER A 100 -7.59 2.42 23.20
N LEU A 101 -8.10 3.28 22.30
CA LEU A 101 -8.57 4.63 22.62
C LEU A 101 -10.08 4.66 23.02
N GLY A 102 -10.76 3.52 23.06
CA GLY A 102 -12.20 3.46 23.37
C GLY A 102 -13.10 4.09 22.30
N LEU A 103 -12.59 4.28 21.08
CA LEU A 103 -13.38 4.79 19.96
C LEU A 103 -14.28 3.71 19.37
N VAL A 104 -13.88 2.45 19.49
CA VAL A 104 -14.61 1.25 19.05
C VAL A 104 -14.75 0.30 20.22
N LYS A 105 -15.95 -0.25 20.40
CA LYS A 105 -16.22 -1.30 21.39
C LYS A 105 -15.70 -2.65 20.86
N ALA A 106 -15.08 -3.41 21.73
CA ALA A 106 -14.56 -4.75 21.42
C ALA A 106 -14.94 -5.75 22.54
N PRO A 107 -14.98 -7.06 22.26
CA PRO A 107 -15.12 -8.08 23.28
C PRO A 107 -13.90 -8.11 24.20
N ALA A 108 -14.06 -8.61 25.43
CA ALA A 108 -12.93 -8.75 26.35
C ALA A 108 -11.98 -9.90 25.92
N GLU A 109 -12.49 -10.91 25.24
CA GLU A 109 -11.76 -12.10 24.81
C GLU A 109 -12.07 -12.45 23.35
N GLY A 110 -11.15 -13.12 22.67
CA GLY A 110 -11.32 -13.65 21.34
C GLY A 110 -10.99 -12.65 20.23
N ILE A 111 -11.78 -12.60 19.17
CA ILE A 111 -11.51 -11.77 17.99
C ILE A 111 -12.50 -10.61 17.91
N ALA A 112 -11.98 -9.39 17.96
CA ALA A 112 -12.74 -8.19 17.63
C ALA A 112 -12.75 -8.01 16.10
N THR A 113 -13.95 -7.91 15.52
CA THR A 113 -14.16 -7.56 14.12
C THR A 113 -14.49 -6.09 14.03
N VAL A 114 -13.61 -5.31 13.40
CA VAL A 114 -13.76 -3.85 13.26
C VAL A 114 -13.96 -3.48 11.80
N ARG A 115 -15.07 -2.85 11.50
CA ARG A 115 -15.41 -2.32 10.17
C ARG A 115 -14.87 -0.89 10.05
N MET A 116 -13.95 -0.69 9.14
CA MET A 116 -13.26 0.58 8.96
C MET A 116 -13.68 1.22 7.64
N TRP A 117 -13.96 2.53 7.68
CA TRP A 117 -14.16 3.36 6.50
C TRP A 117 -12.87 4.09 6.16
N GLN A 118 -12.28 3.75 5.02
CA GLN A 118 -11.12 4.45 4.49
C GLN A 118 -11.60 5.65 3.65
N ALA A 119 -11.56 6.85 4.24
CA ALA A 119 -12.25 8.02 3.69
C ALA A 119 -11.57 8.68 2.49
N ASN A 120 -10.28 8.39 2.22
CA ASN A 120 -9.60 8.91 1.03
C ASN A 120 -10.18 8.29 -0.26
N LEU A 121 -10.40 6.98 -0.24
CA LEU A 121 -10.83 6.21 -1.41
C LEU A 121 -12.30 5.78 -1.34
N GLY A 122 -13.00 6.06 -0.24
CA GLY A 122 -14.37 5.60 -0.06
C GLY A 122 -14.50 4.07 -0.04
N LYS A 123 -13.62 3.38 0.71
CA LYS A 123 -13.55 1.91 0.73
C LYS A 123 -13.77 1.35 2.11
N ARG A 124 -14.41 0.18 2.17
CA ARG A 124 -14.64 -0.58 3.41
C ARG A 124 -13.54 -1.60 3.61
N ILE A 125 -13.07 -1.69 4.85
CA ILE A 125 -12.03 -2.64 5.25
C ILE A 125 -12.46 -3.26 6.57
N ILE A 126 -12.28 -4.57 6.72
CA ILE A 126 -12.54 -5.28 7.97
C ILE A 126 -11.20 -5.70 8.57
N ALA A 127 -11.00 -5.43 9.85
CA ALA A 127 -9.87 -5.90 10.61
C ALA A 127 -10.31 -6.90 11.69
N HIS A 128 -9.58 -8.00 11.79
CA HIS A 128 -9.76 -9.01 12.85
C HIS A 128 -8.59 -8.89 13.82
N VAL A 129 -8.90 -8.47 15.05
CA VAL A 129 -7.91 -8.13 16.09
C VAL A 129 -8.09 -9.06 17.28
N THR A 130 -7.03 -9.71 17.74
CA THR A 130 -7.07 -10.56 18.93
C THR A 130 -7.18 -9.72 20.19
N MET A 131 -8.10 -10.11 21.06
CA MET A 131 -8.38 -9.49 22.33
C MET A 131 -8.12 -10.46 23.48
N GLN A 132 -7.55 -9.96 24.57
CA GLN A 132 -7.36 -10.69 25.80
C GLN A 132 -7.48 -9.76 26.99
N ALA A 133 -8.24 -10.15 28.01
CA ALA A 133 -8.46 -9.37 29.24
C ALA A 133 -8.94 -7.92 28.98
N GLY A 134 -9.72 -7.71 27.94
CA GLY A 134 -10.23 -6.38 27.53
C GLY A 134 -9.24 -5.51 26.78
N GLU A 135 -8.05 -6.01 26.49
CA GLU A 135 -7.00 -5.29 25.76
C GLU A 135 -6.65 -5.93 24.41
N VAL A 136 -6.12 -5.12 23.52
CA VAL A 136 -5.58 -5.59 22.25
C VAL A 136 -4.30 -6.39 22.50
N VAL A 137 -4.22 -7.59 21.95
CA VAL A 137 -3.00 -8.39 22.00
C VAL A 137 -2.00 -7.84 20.96
N GLU A 138 -0.88 -7.30 21.44
CA GLU A 138 0.21 -6.82 20.57
C GLU A 138 1.35 -7.84 20.40
N ALA A 139 1.55 -8.71 21.38
CA ALA A 139 2.57 -9.76 21.35
C ALA A 139 2.03 -11.03 20.69
N GLY A 140 2.89 -11.76 19.97
CA GLY A 140 2.54 -13.00 19.29
C GLY A 140 3.72 -13.53 18.49
N ASP A 141 3.52 -14.61 17.79
CA ASP A 141 4.51 -15.35 17.01
C ASP A 141 4.38 -15.13 15.49
N PHE A 142 3.45 -14.27 15.07
CA PHE A 142 3.32 -13.94 13.64
C PHE A 142 4.51 -13.14 13.14
N GLU A 143 5.32 -13.77 12.31
CA GLU A 143 6.45 -13.15 11.61
C GLU A 143 5.99 -12.42 10.36
N LEU A 144 6.47 -11.20 10.16
CA LEU A 144 6.23 -10.40 8.98
C LEU A 144 7.55 -9.97 8.37
N ASP A 145 7.86 -10.46 7.20
CA ASP A 145 9.08 -10.09 6.49
C ASP A 145 9.19 -8.57 6.23
N GLY A 146 10.33 -8.01 6.59
CA GLY A 146 10.54 -6.55 6.63
C GLY A 146 10.23 -5.90 7.96
N VAL A 147 9.89 -6.70 9.00
CA VAL A 147 9.71 -6.28 10.39
C VAL A 147 10.59 -7.15 11.28
N THR A 148 11.32 -6.53 12.21
CA THR A 148 12.35 -7.22 13.01
C THR A 148 11.76 -8.21 14.01
N PHE A 149 10.62 -7.89 14.62
CA PHE A 149 10.05 -8.67 15.72
C PHE A 149 8.69 -9.24 15.36
N ALA A 150 8.43 -10.50 15.74
CA ALA A 150 7.11 -11.09 15.68
C ALA A 150 6.12 -10.31 16.55
N ALA A 151 4.83 -10.42 16.25
CA ALA A 151 3.74 -9.75 16.96
C ALA A 151 2.43 -10.53 16.74
N ALA A 152 1.33 -10.10 17.36
CA ALA A 152 0.03 -10.68 17.08
C ALA A 152 -0.39 -10.43 15.63
N GLU A 153 -0.96 -11.47 15.01
CA GLU A 153 -1.52 -11.38 13.67
C GLU A 153 -2.78 -10.52 13.66
N ILE A 154 -2.90 -9.68 12.64
CA ILE A 154 -4.10 -8.91 12.31
C ILE A 154 -4.46 -9.24 10.85
N ARG A 155 -5.58 -9.93 10.66
CA ARG A 155 -6.11 -10.22 9.33
C ARG A 155 -6.94 -9.04 8.85
N LEU A 156 -6.68 -8.60 7.63
CA LEU A 156 -7.40 -7.54 6.94
C LEU A 156 -8.15 -8.10 5.74
N GLU A 157 -9.41 -7.69 5.59
CA GLU A 157 -10.22 -7.94 4.41
C GLU A 157 -10.56 -6.58 3.77
N PHE A 158 -10.08 -6.36 2.56
CA PHE A 158 -10.40 -5.19 1.75
C PHE A 158 -11.60 -5.55 0.88
N LEU A 159 -12.74 -4.95 1.17
CA LEU A 159 -13.98 -5.23 0.45
C LEU A 159 -14.03 -4.40 -0.82
N GLU A 160 -14.39 -5.04 -1.92
CA GLU A 160 -14.53 -4.40 -3.23
C GLU A 160 -13.38 -3.42 -3.52
N PRO A 161 -12.10 -3.86 -3.39
CA PRO A 161 -10.96 -2.96 -3.49
C PRO A 161 -10.75 -2.41 -4.90
N GLY A 162 -11.39 -2.99 -5.92
CA GLY A 162 -11.36 -2.54 -7.30
C GLY A 162 -12.52 -1.62 -7.65
N GLY A 163 -12.28 -0.69 -8.58
CA GLY A 163 -13.31 0.23 -9.07
C GLY A 163 -13.66 1.39 -8.14
N GLY A 164 -14.71 2.14 -8.50
CA GLY A 164 -15.17 3.30 -7.79
C GLY A 164 -15.53 3.02 -6.33
N GLY A 165 -15.09 3.89 -5.42
CA GLY A 165 -15.60 3.97 -4.06
C GLY A 165 -16.77 4.94 -4.01
N GLU A 166 -17.49 4.96 -2.89
CA GLU A 166 -18.55 5.95 -2.63
C GLU A 166 -18.03 7.40 -2.45
N ALA A 167 -16.71 7.61 -2.50
CA ALA A 167 -16.15 8.96 -2.51
C ALA A 167 -16.41 9.60 -3.89
N ASP A 168 -16.71 10.89 -3.91
CA ASP A 168 -17.09 11.76 -5.06
C ASP A 168 -16.09 11.80 -6.25
N GLN A 169 -15.23 10.83 -6.35
CA GLN A 169 -14.21 10.68 -7.39
C GLN A 169 -14.68 9.65 -8.42
N GLY A 170 -15.62 10.02 -9.25
CA GLY A 170 -16.02 9.34 -10.50
C GLY A 170 -15.88 7.81 -10.52
N ASP A 171 -16.70 7.15 -11.26
CA ASP A 171 -16.73 5.68 -11.39
C ASP A 171 -15.43 5.16 -12.06
N VAL A 172 -14.30 5.18 -11.32
CA VAL A 172 -13.03 4.67 -11.83
C VAL A 172 -13.09 3.15 -11.82
N ALA A 173 -13.20 2.58 -13.01
CA ALA A 173 -13.27 1.14 -13.20
C ALA A 173 -12.03 0.42 -12.63
N MET A 174 -12.20 -0.84 -12.22
CA MET A 174 -11.07 -1.70 -11.80
C MET A 174 -10.00 -1.79 -12.90
N LEU A 175 -10.44 -1.85 -14.17
CA LEU A 175 -9.60 -1.77 -15.35
C LEU A 175 -9.85 -0.43 -16.06
N PRO A 176 -9.06 0.63 -15.79
CA PRO A 176 -9.34 1.97 -16.31
C PRO A 176 -9.37 2.06 -17.85
N SER A 177 -8.59 1.23 -18.54
CA SER A 177 -8.59 1.11 -20.00
C SER A 177 -9.69 0.20 -20.55
N GLY A 178 -10.41 -0.51 -19.68
CA GLY A 178 -11.34 -1.59 -20.05
C GLY A 178 -10.66 -2.88 -20.50
N ARG A 179 -9.33 -2.95 -20.49
CA ARG A 179 -8.53 -4.11 -20.94
C ARG A 179 -7.72 -4.69 -19.78
N VAL A 180 -7.52 -6.01 -19.82
CA VAL A 180 -6.64 -6.71 -18.88
C VAL A 180 -5.17 -6.46 -19.22
N LEU A 181 -4.88 -6.29 -20.52
CA LEU A 181 -3.54 -6.04 -21.04
C LEU A 181 -3.57 -4.83 -21.98
N ASP A 182 -2.70 -3.88 -21.73
CA ASP A 182 -2.47 -2.69 -22.52
C ASP A 182 -1.12 -2.74 -23.22
N LEU A 183 -1.04 -2.20 -24.42
CA LEU A 183 0.21 -1.99 -25.16
C LEU A 183 0.48 -0.49 -25.16
N LEU A 184 1.57 -0.06 -24.52
CA LEU A 184 1.99 1.33 -24.55
C LEU A 184 3.38 1.48 -25.17
N ASP A 185 3.53 2.50 -26.00
CA ASP A 185 4.82 2.87 -26.57
C ASP A 185 5.52 3.85 -25.62
N ILE A 186 6.66 3.43 -25.09
CA ILE A 186 7.40 4.20 -24.06
C ILE A 186 8.77 4.55 -24.60
N PRO A 187 9.14 5.85 -24.63
CA PRO A 187 10.43 6.29 -25.10
C PRO A 187 11.60 5.54 -24.45
N GLY A 188 12.47 4.97 -25.26
CA GLY A 188 13.64 4.19 -24.82
C GLY A 188 13.36 2.74 -24.41
N LEU A 189 12.10 2.30 -24.43
CA LEU A 189 11.69 0.91 -24.20
C LEU A 189 10.94 0.30 -25.40
N GLY A 190 10.38 1.15 -26.29
CA GLY A 190 9.47 0.71 -27.34
C GLY A 190 8.09 0.28 -26.78
N THR A 191 7.39 -0.55 -27.52
CA THR A 191 6.05 -1.04 -27.11
C THR A 191 6.18 -2.12 -26.05
N VAL A 192 5.55 -1.87 -24.90
CA VAL A 192 5.54 -2.78 -23.74
C VAL A 192 4.13 -3.20 -23.35
N GLU A 193 4.00 -4.42 -22.86
CA GLU A 193 2.76 -4.95 -22.30
C GLU A 193 2.63 -4.55 -20.82
N LEU A 194 1.48 -3.97 -20.46
CA LEU A 194 1.16 -3.53 -19.11
C LEU A 194 -0.21 -4.06 -18.68
N THR A 195 -0.38 -4.28 -17.39
CA THR A 195 -1.73 -4.33 -16.79
C THR A 195 -1.91 -3.08 -15.95
N LEU A 196 -2.93 -2.29 -16.27
CA LEU A 196 -3.32 -1.08 -15.56
C LEU A 196 -4.49 -1.43 -14.64
N LEU A 197 -4.26 -1.42 -13.34
CA LEU A 197 -5.23 -1.92 -12.38
C LEU A 197 -5.50 -0.91 -11.27
N ASN A 198 -6.77 -0.65 -11.01
CA ASN A 198 -7.22 0.14 -9.87
C ASN A 198 -7.83 -0.80 -8.82
N ALA A 199 -6.98 -1.30 -7.92
CA ALA A 199 -7.38 -2.10 -6.78
C ALA A 199 -6.47 -1.80 -5.57
N GLY A 200 -7.05 -1.38 -4.47
CA GLY A 200 -6.30 -0.88 -3.30
C GLY A 200 -5.68 0.49 -3.55
N ASN A 201 -4.69 0.60 -4.40
CA ASN A 201 -4.22 1.83 -5.05
C ASN A 201 -4.01 1.54 -6.54
N PRO A 202 -4.19 2.53 -7.41
CA PRO A 202 -3.83 2.42 -8.81
C PRO A 202 -2.40 1.92 -8.99
N THR A 203 -2.22 0.88 -9.81
CA THR A 203 -0.91 0.23 -10.00
C THR A 203 -0.72 -0.17 -11.46
N VAL A 204 0.45 0.12 -11.98
CA VAL A 204 0.94 -0.33 -13.29
C VAL A 204 1.78 -1.59 -13.08
N PHE A 205 1.43 -2.68 -13.73
CA PHE A 205 2.21 -3.92 -13.70
C PHE A 205 2.94 -4.14 -15.02
N ILE A 206 4.21 -4.54 -14.93
CA ILE A 206 5.07 -4.85 -16.06
C ILE A 206 5.92 -6.10 -15.75
N ALA A 207 6.23 -6.88 -16.77
CA ALA A 207 7.18 -7.97 -16.62
C ALA A 207 8.60 -7.42 -16.39
N ALA A 208 9.34 -7.95 -15.40
CA ALA A 208 10.71 -7.54 -15.10
C ALA A 208 11.63 -7.65 -16.34
N GLN A 209 11.45 -8.68 -17.14
CA GLN A 209 12.19 -8.91 -18.37
C GLN A 209 12.08 -7.74 -19.36
N ALA A 210 10.91 -7.08 -19.46
CA ALA A 210 10.72 -5.92 -20.34
C ALA A 210 11.56 -4.70 -19.91
N LEU A 211 12.02 -4.69 -18.67
CA LEU A 211 12.88 -3.66 -18.08
C LEU A 211 14.38 -4.07 -18.09
N GLY A 212 14.71 -5.30 -18.55
CA GLY A 212 16.03 -5.88 -18.42
C GLY A 212 16.38 -6.25 -16.96
N LEU A 213 15.37 -6.58 -16.15
CA LEU A 213 15.49 -6.94 -14.74
C LEU A 213 15.10 -8.40 -14.52
N THR A 214 15.53 -8.95 -13.39
CA THR A 214 15.28 -10.34 -12.99
C THR A 214 14.03 -10.50 -12.13
N GLY A 215 13.63 -9.45 -11.40
CA GLY A 215 12.59 -9.50 -10.37
C GLY A 215 13.12 -9.89 -8.99
N THR A 216 14.45 -10.06 -8.85
CA THR A 216 15.11 -10.42 -7.58
C THR A 216 15.92 -9.27 -6.97
N GLU A 217 15.95 -8.12 -7.61
CA GLU A 217 16.71 -6.95 -7.21
C GLU A 217 16.37 -6.48 -5.80
N LEU A 218 17.37 -5.99 -5.08
CA LEU A 218 17.26 -5.30 -3.81
C LEU A 218 17.30 -3.77 -4.01
N GLN A 219 17.07 -3.00 -2.94
CA GLN A 219 17.03 -1.54 -3.03
C GLN A 219 18.29 -0.93 -3.61
N SER A 220 19.48 -1.41 -3.21
CA SER A 220 20.76 -0.94 -3.72
C SER A 220 20.89 -1.11 -5.23
N ASP A 221 20.37 -2.21 -5.77
CA ASP A 221 20.50 -2.56 -7.18
C ASP A 221 19.69 -1.63 -8.10
N ILE A 222 18.65 -1.03 -7.56
CA ILE A 222 17.73 -0.12 -8.27
C ILE A 222 18.01 1.34 -7.89
N ASN A 223 18.04 1.66 -6.58
CA ASN A 223 18.00 3.04 -6.10
C ASN A 223 19.34 3.78 -6.33
N SER A 224 20.45 3.05 -6.55
CA SER A 224 21.75 3.62 -6.92
C SER A 224 21.90 3.93 -8.41
N ARG A 225 20.88 3.64 -9.24
CA ARG A 225 20.94 3.73 -10.71
C ARG A 225 19.93 4.80 -11.24
N PRO A 226 20.32 6.09 -11.30
CA PRO A 226 19.42 7.17 -11.72
C PRO A 226 18.78 6.96 -13.09
N GLU A 227 19.52 6.41 -14.07
CA GLU A 227 19.01 6.12 -15.41
C GLU A 227 17.91 5.04 -15.39
N LEU A 228 18.06 4.03 -14.54
CA LEU A 228 17.04 3.00 -14.34
C LEU A 228 15.81 3.58 -13.64
N LEU A 229 16.00 4.39 -12.60
CA LEU A 229 14.89 5.08 -11.93
C LEU A 229 14.12 5.99 -12.90
N ALA A 230 14.81 6.71 -13.77
CA ALA A 230 14.18 7.54 -14.81
C ALA A 230 13.35 6.68 -15.79
N ARG A 231 13.86 5.52 -16.19
CA ARG A 231 13.14 4.56 -17.05
C ARG A 231 11.89 4.00 -16.35
N LEU A 232 12.01 3.61 -15.09
CA LEU A 232 10.88 3.13 -14.28
C LEU A 232 9.82 4.22 -14.11
N GLU A 233 10.25 5.47 -13.89
CA GLU A 233 9.33 6.61 -13.81
C GLU A 233 8.63 6.88 -15.15
N ALA A 234 9.32 6.73 -16.28
CA ALA A 234 8.68 6.86 -17.60
C ALA A 234 7.55 5.84 -17.77
N VAL A 235 7.76 4.57 -17.40
CA VAL A 235 6.69 3.53 -17.43
C VAL A 235 5.52 3.92 -16.54
N ARG A 236 5.80 4.34 -15.30
CA ARG A 236 4.77 4.76 -14.35
C ARG A 236 3.95 5.94 -14.87
N ALA A 237 4.62 6.96 -15.39
CA ALA A 237 3.99 8.19 -15.84
C ALA A 237 3.12 7.98 -17.10
N HIS A 238 3.58 7.19 -18.08
CA HIS A 238 2.75 6.80 -19.22
C HIS A 238 1.54 5.97 -18.78
N GLY A 239 1.73 5.05 -17.81
CA GLY A 239 0.63 4.32 -17.20
C GLY A 239 -0.37 5.25 -16.49
N ALA A 240 0.09 6.29 -15.80
CA ALA A 240 -0.78 7.29 -15.15
C ALA A 240 -1.67 8.03 -16.16
N VAL A 241 -1.10 8.41 -17.30
CA VAL A 241 -1.87 9.04 -18.40
C VAL A 241 -2.88 8.04 -18.98
N ALA A 242 -2.46 6.82 -19.25
CA ALA A 242 -3.35 5.78 -19.79
C ALA A 242 -4.49 5.39 -18.84
N MET A 243 -4.27 5.53 -17.52
CA MET A 243 -5.31 5.35 -16.48
C MET A 243 -6.22 6.56 -16.30
N GLY A 244 -5.94 7.69 -16.96
CA GLY A 244 -6.69 8.95 -16.78
C GLY A 244 -6.41 9.66 -15.45
N ILE A 245 -5.32 9.30 -14.75
CA ILE A 245 -4.92 9.91 -13.47
C ILE A 245 -4.21 11.24 -13.69
N ALA A 246 -3.47 11.36 -14.79
CA ALA A 246 -2.72 12.55 -15.15
C ALA A 246 -3.02 13.00 -16.59
N SER A 247 -2.92 14.29 -16.85
CA SER A 247 -3.16 14.89 -18.16
C SER A 247 -1.97 14.72 -19.11
N SER A 248 -0.76 14.59 -18.57
CA SER A 248 0.48 14.38 -19.31
C SER A 248 1.50 13.62 -18.47
N VAL A 249 2.58 13.17 -19.10
CA VAL A 249 3.71 12.50 -18.43
C VAL A 249 4.39 13.44 -17.43
N GLU A 250 4.52 14.72 -17.78
CA GLU A 250 5.09 15.76 -16.91
C GLU A 250 4.20 16.03 -15.69
N ASP A 251 2.88 16.06 -15.91
CA ASP A 251 1.89 16.20 -14.85
C ASP A 251 1.96 15.01 -13.88
N ALA A 252 2.00 13.79 -14.42
CA ALA A 252 2.16 12.58 -13.64
C ALA A 252 3.40 12.60 -12.74
N SER A 253 4.54 13.07 -13.28
CA SER A 253 5.81 13.07 -12.57
C SER A 253 5.93 14.21 -11.54
N ARG A 254 5.20 15.32 -11.73
CA ARG A 254 5.24 16.48 -10.82
C ARG A 254 4.18 16.40 -9.72
N HIS A 255 2.95 15.99 -10.07
CA HIS A 255 1.81 16.15 -9.19
C HIS A 255 1.20 14.80 -8.71
N HIS A 256 1.50 13.69 -9.40
CA HIS A 256 0.92 12.37 -9.11
C HIS A 256 1.98 11.32 -8.78
N ARG A 257 2.93 11.63 -7.88
CA ARG A 257 4.07 10.76 -7.55
C ARG A 257 3.70 9.55 -6.68
N VAL A 258 2.60 9.61 -5.95
CA VAL A 258 2.18 8.53 -5.03
C VAL A 258 1.37 7.47 -5.76
N VAL A 259 0.55 7.87 -6.72
CA VAL A 259 -0.28 6.98 -7.55
C VAL A 259 -0.22 7.39 -9.02
N PRO A 260 -0.28 6.44 -9.98
CA PRO A 260 -0.20 5.01 -9.77
C PRO A 260 1.17 4.58 -9.27
N ARG A 261 1.24 3.42 -8.62
CA ARG A 261 2.52 2.75 -8.35
C ARG A 261 2.97 1.99 -9.57
N LEU A 262 4.27 1.68 -9.64
CA LEU A 262 4.80 0.74 -10.61
C LEU A 262 5.24 -0.53 -9.90
N CYS A 263 4.79 -1.68 -10.36
CA CYS A 263 5.22 -2.98 -9.88
C CYS A 263 5.73 -3.83 -11.04
N PHE A 264 6.96 -4.31 -10.96
CA PHE A 264 7.46 -5.29 -11.90
C PHE A 264 7.50 -6.68 -11.28
N VAL A 265 7.18 -7.69 -12.08
CA VAL A 265 7.01 -9.08 -11.65
C VAL A 265 7.81 -10.03 -12.55
N ALA A 266 8.22 -11.15 -11.98
CA ALA A 266 8.91 -12.22 -12.69
C ALA A 266 8.42 -13.59 -12.20
N PRO A 267 8.55 -14.68 -12.97
CA PRO A 267 8.36 -16.03 -12.48
C PRO A 267 9.18 -16.27 -11.22
N ALA A 268 8.74 -17.21 -10.38
CA ALA A 268 9.43 -17.56 -9.14
C ALA A 268 10.90 -17.93 -9.39
N GLN A 269 11.80 -17.27 -8.68
CA GLN A 269 13.24 -17.50 -8.72
C GLN A 269 13.81 -17.48 -7.30
N ASP A 270 14.87 -18.24 -7.08
CA ASP A 270 15.64 -18.18 -5.84
C ASP A 270 16.31 -16.81 -5.69
N TYR A 271 16.30 -16.26 -4.49
CA TYR A 271 17.02 -15.03 -4.19
C TYR A 271 17.38 -14.93 -2.72
N GLN A 272 18.24 -13.97 -2.37
CA GLN A 272 18.50 -13.60 -0.98
C GLN A 272 17.69 -12.34 -0.64
N ALA A 273 16.93 -12.42 0.44
CA ALA A 273 16.25 -11.27 1.00
C ALA A 273 17.25 -10.26 1.58
N SER A 274 16.83 -9.03 1.83
CA SER A 274 17.68 -7.93 2.32
C SER A 274 18.35 -8.21 3.68
N ASN A 275 17.84 -9.16 4.45
CA ASN A 275 18.44 -9.65 5.69
C ASN A 275 19.39 -10.85 5.51
N GLY A 276 19.69 -11.25 4.26
CA GLY A 276 20.53 -12.39 3.92
C GLY A 276 19.83 -13.75 3.97
N ARG A 277 18.53 -13.83 4.33
CA ARG A 277 17.78 -15.09 4.35
C ARG A 277 17.51 -15.55 2.90
N PRO A 278 17.80 -16.83 2.56
CA PRO A 278 17.45 -17.35 1.25
C PRO A 278 15.93 -17.53 1.14
N VAL A 279 15.39 -17.22 -0.03
CA VAL A 279 14.00 -17.47 -0.41
C VAL A 279 14.02 -18.39 -1.62
N SER A 280 13.43 -19.57 -1.47
CA SER A 280 13.36 -20.56 -2.54
C SER A 280 12.22 -20.26 -3.51
N ALA A 281 12.47 -20.44 -4.80
CA ALA A 281 11.45 -20.38 -5.85
C ALA A 281 10.30 -21.39 -5.62
N SER A 282 10.54 -22.48 -4.90
CA SER A 282 9.51 -23.47 -4.58
C SER A 282 8.54 -22.99 -3.50
N SER A 283 8.92 -22.00 -2.69
CA SER A 283 8.10 -21.46 -1.60
C SER A 283 7.23 -20.26 -2.01
N ILE A 284 7.37 -19.79 -3.23
CA ILE A 284 6.67 -18.60 -3.74
C ILE A 284 6.03 -18.87 -5.11
N ALA A 285 4.97 -18.16 -5.41
CA ALA A 285 4.30 -18.22 -6.72
C ALA A 285 5.01 -17.38 -7.79
N PHE A 286 5.57 -16.23 -7.40
CA PHE A 286 6.29 -15.30 -8.26
C PHE A 286 7.14 -14.32 -7.45
N ASN A 287 8.02 -13.58 -8.10
CA ASN A 287 8.77 -12.46 -7.54
C ASN A 287 8.12 -11.13 -7.91
N ALA A 288 8.04 -10.18 -6.97
CA ALA A 288 7.51 -8.84 -7.20
C ALA A 288 8.37 -7.75 -6.56
N ARG A 289 8.47 -6.62 -7.24
CA ARG A 289 9.19 -5.42 -6.80
C ARG A 289 8.33 -4.20 -7.06
N ILE A 290 8.16 -3.33 -6.07
CA ILE A 290 7.28 -2.16 -6.19
C ILE A 290 8.04 -0.86 -6.00
N ILE A 291 7.86 0.06 -6.94
CA ILE A 291 8.37 1.43 -6.85
C ILE A 291 7.33 2.28 -6.13
N SER A 292 7.78 2.97 -5.11
CA SER A 292 6.96 3.86 -4.27
C SER A 292 7.66 5.21 -4.12
N VAL A 293 7.02 6.26 -4.61
CA VAL A 293 7.56 7.62 -4.58
C VAL A 293 8.98 7.67 -5.17
N GLY A 294 9.13 7.08 -6.38
CA GLY A 294 10.37 7.12 -7.16
C GLY A 294 11.50 6.20 -6.71
N GLN A 295 11.29 5.33 -5.71
CA GLN A 295 12.30 4.39 -5.23
C GLN A 295 11.73 2.99 -5.03
N LEU A 296 12.59 1.97 -5.13
CA LEU A 296 12.21 0.60 -4.78
C LEU A 296 11.90 0.52 -3.29
N HIS A 297 10.71 0.02 -2.97
CA HIS A 297 10.30 -0.20 -1.58
C HIS A 297 11.10 -1.36 -0.96
N HIS A 298 11.52 -1.22 0.31
CA HIS A 298 12.32 -2.23 1.02
C HIS A 298 11.60 -3.58 1.22
N ALA A 299 10.28 -3.57 1.19
CA ALA A 299 9.43 -4.76 1.27
C ALA A 299 8.31 -4.67 0.22
N MET A 300 7.05 -4.81 0.62
CA MET A 300 5.88 -4.59 -0.24
C MET A 300 4.93 -3.60 0.42
N THR A 301 4.41 -2.64 -0.37
CA THR A 301 3.36 -1.75 0.12
C THR A 301 2.06 -2.55 0.30
N GLY A 302 1.29 -2.25 1.37
CA GLY A 302 0.05 -3.01 1.63
C GLY A 302 -0.97 -2.91 0.50
N THR A 303 -1.18 -1.70 -0.06
CA THR A 303 -2.07 -1.51 -1.21
C THR A 303 -1.52 -2.11 -2.49
N GLY A 304 -0.19 -2.17 -2.65
CA GLY A 304 0.47 -2.91 -3.74
C GLY A 304 0.26 -4.41 -3.62
N ALA A 305 0.25 -4.96 -2.40
CA ALA A 305 -0.05 -6.36 -2.16
C ALA A 305 -1.51 -6.71 -2.53
N ILE A 306 -2.46 -5.79 -2.26
CA ILE A 306 -3.85 -5.93 -2.70
C ILE A 306 -3.92 -5.92 -4.23
N ALA A 307 -3.31 -4.93 -4.89
CA ALA A 307 -3.29 -4.86 -6.34
C ALA A 307 -2.64 -6.10 -6.97
N LEU A 308 -1.53 -6.60 -6.38
CA LEU A 308 -0.87 -7.84 -6.80
C LEU A 308 -1.78 -9.06 -6.68
N SER A 309 -2.50 -9.22 -5.56
CA SER A 309 -3.39 -10.36 -5.37
C SER A 309 -4.53 -10.36 -6.40
N VAL A 310 -5.10 -9.19 -6.68
CA VAL A 310 -6.14 -9.01 -7.70
C VAL A 310 -5.60 -9.28 -9.09
N ALA A 311 -4.43 -8.72 -9.44
CA ALA A 311 -3.80 -8.94 -10.74
C ALA A 311 -3.40 -10.42 -10.93
N ALA A 312 -2.93 -11.11 -9.88
CA ALA A 312 -2.62 -12.53 -9.93
C ALA A 312 -3.87 -13.39 -10.21
N ALA A 313 -5.01 -13.02 -9.62
CA ALA A 313 -6.28 -13.71 -9.83
C ALA A 313 -6.99 -13.32 -11.15
N LEU A 314 -6.55 -12.25 -11.82
CA LEU A 314 -7.14 -11.76 -13.06
C LEU A 314 -6.54 -12.47 -14.29
N PRO A 315 -7.26 -13.37 -14.97
CA PRO A 315 -6.74 -14.15 -16.09
C PRO A 315 -6.20 -13.26 -17.20
N GLY A 316 -4.98 -13.56 -17.66
CA GLY A 316 -4.33 -12.85 -18.77
C GLY A 316 -3.60 -11.56 -18.39
N SER A 317 -3.66 -11.12 -17.12
CA SER A 317 -2.86 -9.99 -16.65
C SER A 317 -1.36 -10.30 -16.67
N VAL A 318 -0.51 -9.28 -16.65
CA VAL A 318 0.95 -9.44 -16.56
C VAL A 318 1.36 -10.28 -15.35
N VAL A 319 0.68 -10.12 -14.21
CA VAL A 319 0.96 -10.89 -12.98
C VAL A 319 0.47 -12.34 -13.11
N ASN A 320 -0.72 -12.56 -13.66
CA ASN A 320 -1.26 -13.91 -13.86
C ASN A 320 -0.38 -14.76 -14.79
N ARG A 321 0.17 -14.14 -15.83
CA ARG A 321 1.04 -14.82 -16.83
C ARG A 321 2.38 -15.31 -16.28
N VAL A 322 2.87 -14.81 -15.15
CA VAL A 322 4.10 -15.28 -14.51
C VAL A 322 3.86 -16.41 -13.51
N LEU A 323 2.60 -16.73 -13.22
CA LEU A 323 2.25 -17.85 -12.35
C LEU A 323 2.45 -19.20 -13.07
N LYS A 324 2.68 -20.24 -12.29
CA LYS A 324 2.56 -21.61 -12.78
C LYS A 324 1.10 -21.92 -13.08
N PRO A 325 0.80 -22.78 -14.06
CA PRO A 325 -0.54 -23.30 -14.27
C PRO A 325 -1.14 -23.82 -12.96
N ASP A 326 -2.44 -23.68 -12.78
CA ASP A 326 -3.21 -24.17 -11.61
C ASP A 326 -2.79 -23.58 -10.25
N THR A 327 -2.06 -22.45 -10.23
CA THR A 327 -1.75 -21.77 -8.97
C THR A 327 -3.05 -21.26 -8.34
N GLU A 328 -3.30 -21.63 -7.08
CA GLU A 328 -4.42 -21.08 -6.30
C GLU A 328 -4.19 -19.59 -6.01
N THR A 329 -5.11 -18.73 -6.42
CA THR A 329 -5.01 -17.27 -6.29
C THR A 329 -5.77 -16.71 -5.10
N THR A 330 -6.59 -17.52 -4.44
CA THR A 330 -7.30 -17.16 -3.19
C THR A 330 -6.37 -17.18 -1.98
N HIS A 331 -5.25 -17.91 -2.09
CA HIS A 331 -4.16 -17.91 -1.12
C HIS A 331 -2.84 -18.20 -1.84
N LEU A 332 -2.02 -17.18 -2.06
CA LEU A 332 -0.70 -17.35 -2.67
C LEU A 332 0.38 -16.59 -1.88
N VAL A 333 1.61 -17.04 -2.00
CA VAL A 333 2.79 -16.39 -1.42
C VAL A 333 3.66 -15.87 -2.54
N PHE A 334 4.09 -14.61 -2.45
CA PHE A 334 5.04 -14.04 -3.41
C PHE A 334 6.31 -13.53 -2.72
N GLY A 335 7.40 -13.45 -3.48
CA GLY A 335 8.69 -12.96 -3.01
C GLY A 335 8.87 -11.46 -3.21
N HIS A 336 9.38 -10.75 -2.19
CA HIS A 336 9.69 -9.32 -2.23
C HIS A 336 11.06 -9.03 -1.57
N PRO A 337 11.62 -7.80 -1.63
CA PRO A 337 13.01 -7.55 -1.17
C PRO A 337 13.34 -8.03 0.24
N SER A 338 12.39 -7.97 1.19
CA SER A 338 12.64 -8.40 2.58
C SER A 338 12.23 -9.85 2.88
N GLY A 339 11.74 -10.60 1.90
CA GLY A 339 11.29 -11.98 2.09
C GLY A 339 10.00 -12.28 1.34
N THR A 340 8.99 -12.80 2.00
CA THR A 340 7.74 -13.29 1.40
C THR A 340 6.50 -12.63 2.00
N LEU A 341 5.39 -12.71 1.27
CA LEU A 341 4.09 -12.25 1.75
C LEU A 341 2.96 -13.12 1.20
N ALA A 342 2.09 -13.57 2.09
CA ALA A 342 0.85 -14.25 1.73
C ALA A 342 -0.27 -13.24 1.44
N VAL A 343 -0.98 -13.43 0.33
CA VAL A 343 -2.13 -12.62 -0.08
C VAL A 343 -3.15 -13.51 -0.79
N GLY A 344 -4.39 -13.02 -0.90
CA GLY A 344 -5.42 -13.69 -1.68
C GLY A 344 -6.45 -12.71 -2.21
N ALA A 345 -7.08 -13.06 -3.34
CA ALA A 345 -8.19 -12.31 -3.89
C ALA A 345 -9.30 -13.22 -4.38
N HIS A 346 -10.53 -12.77 -4.23
CA HIS A 346 -11.73 -13.40 -4.77
C HIS A 346 -12.30 -12.50 -5.86
N LEU A 347 -12.28 -13.00 -7.08
CA LEU A 347 -12.84 -12.34 -8.25
C LEU A 347 -14.10 -13.07 -8.71
N SER A 348 -15.04 -12.32 -9.25
CA SER A 348 -16.18 -12.84 -9.98
C SER A 348 -16.31 -12.13 -11.33
N GLN A 349 -16.99 -12.76 -12.27
CA GLN A 349 -17.30 -12.15 -13.55
C GLN A 349 -18.82 -11.99 -13.67
N ARG A 350 -19.28 -10.76 -13.92
CA ARG A 350 -20.69 -10.43 -14.15
C ARG A 350 -20.80 -9.70 -15.48
N ASP A 351 -21.67 -10.17 -16.35
CA ASP A 351 -21.90 -9.58 -17.68
C ASP A 351 -20.61 -9.34 -18.49
N GLY A 352 -19.66 -10.27 -18.37
CA GLY A 352 -18.35 -10.20 -19.04
C GLY A 352 -17.34 -9.27 -18.35
N GLN A 353 -17.72 -8.55 -17.30
CA GLN A 353 -16.84 -7.66 -16.55
C GLN A 353 -16.29 -8.34 -15.28
N TRP A 354 -15.00 -8.20 -15.05
CA TRP A 354 -14.35 -8.66 -13.83
C TRP A 354 -14.63 -7.71 -12.67
N THR A 355 -15.03 -8.28 -11.55
CA THR A 355 -15.17 -7.59 -10.27
C THR A 355 -14.37 -8.30 -9.19
N VAL A 356 -13.80 -7.55 -8.26
CA VAL A 356 -13.13 -8.12 -7.09
C VAL A 356 -14.03 -7.97 -5.87
N GLU A 357 -14.39 -9.09 -5.26
CA GLU A 357 -15.25 -9.12 -4.07
C GLU A 357 -14.47 -8.71 -2.82
N ARG A 358 -13.29 -9.28 -2.67
CA ARG A 358 -12.38 -8.96 -1.55
C ARG A 358 -10.95 -9.37 -1.86
N SER A 359 -10.02 -8.68 -1.19
CA SER A 359 -8.63 -9.10 -1.05
C SER A 359 -8.31 -9.26 0.43
N VAL A 360 -7.54 -10.29 0.77
CA VAL A 360 -7.20 -10.65 2.14
C VAL A 360 -5.69 -10.65 2.31
N MET A 361 -5.22 -10.11 3.43
CA MET A 361 -3.82 -10.24 3.84
C MET A 361 -3.69 -10.19 5.36
N SER A 362 -2.68 -10.88 5.87
CA SER A 362 -2.29 -10.83 7.27
C SER A 362 -1.10 -9.91 7.47
N ARG A 363 -1.15 -9.13 8.53
CA ARG A 363 -0.14 -8.18 8.97
C ARG A 363 -0.04 -8.21 10.49
N SER A 364 0.82 -7.37 11.04
CA SER A 364 0.85 -7.06 12.45
C SER A 364 0.98 -5.54 12.67
N ALA A 365 0.59 -5.08 13.83
CA ALA A 365 0.78 -3.71 14.26
C ALA A 365 1.42 -3.66 15.65
N ARG A 366 2.00 -2.52 15.99
CA ARG A 366 2.55 -2.29 17.31
C ARG A 366 2.48 -0.82 17.68
N ARG A 367 2.02 -0.54 18.88
CA ARG A 367 2.11 0.79 19.48
C ARG A 367 3.56 1.02 19.89
N LEU A 368 4.21 2.03 19.32
CA LEU A 368 5.61 2.37 19.61
C LEU A 368 5.71 3.36 20.76
N MET A 369 4.79 4.35 20.77
CA MET A 369 4.65 5.34 21.83
C MET A 369 3.25 5.95 21.78
N GLN A 370 2.85 6.58 22.86
CA GLN A 370 1.65 7.39 22.99
C GLN A 370 1.98 8.58 23.90
N GLY A 371 1.51 9.77 23.56
CA GLY A 371 1.80 11.00 24.30
C GLY A 371 1.50 12.23 23.46
N TRP A 372 2.16 13.34 23.80
CA TRP A 372 2.01 14.62 23.12
C TRP A 372 3.25 14.91 22.27
N VAL A 373 3.04 15.55 21.13
CA VAL A 373 4.09 16.10 20.29
C VAL A 373 4.03 17.64 20.37
N PHE A 374 5.17 18.28 20.54
CA PHE A 374 5.29 19.72 20.59
C PHE A 374 5.55 20.26 19.19
N ALA A 375 4.72 21.17 18.73
CA ALA A 375 4.87 21.83 17.44
C ALA A 375 4.53 23.31 17.58
N CYS A 376 5.41 24.17 17.10
CA CYS A 376 5.14 25.59 16.90
C CYS A 376 4.76 25.79 15.42
N VAL A 377 3.59 26.37 15.16
CA VAL A 377 3.02 26.57 13.82
C VAL A 377 2.89 28.06 13.53
#